data_3b3569db6ad4649d8682467f87762f6c
#
_entry.id   3b3569db6ad4649d8682467f87762f6c
#
_cell.length_a   1.000
_cell.length_b   1.000
_cell.length_c   1.000
_cell.angle_alpha   90.00
_cell.angle_beta   90.00
_cell.angle_gamma   90.00
#
_symmetry.space_group_name_H-M   'P 1'
#
loop_
_entity.id
_entity.type
_entity.pdbx_description
1 polymer ?
#
loop_
_entity_poly.entity_id
_entity_poly.type
_entity_poly.pdbx_seq_one_letter_code
_entity_poly.pdbx_strand_id
1 'polypeptide(L)'
;MNTEKIRFEMDTTVTAEQLAILFKNSGIRRPFDDLARLQKMIDNADLTITAWVEDKLVGIARSVTDWSYCCYLSDLAVDKEYQKGGIGKALIQLTQEKIGDEVALLLLASPIAMDYYPHIGFDKVENGYIIPRKK
;
A
#
# COMPACT_ATOMS: atom_id res chain seq x y z
N MET A 1 8.71 -22.51 -6.57
CA MET A 1 7.77 -21.59 -7.24
C MET A 1 6.45 -21.58 -6.50
N ASN A 2 5.95 -20.42 -6.22
CA ASN A 2 4.68 -20.29 -5.50
C ASN A 2 3.53 -20.40 -6.50
N THR A 3 2.73 -21.45 -6.38
CA THR A 3 1.57 -21.68 -7.24
C THR A 3 0.26 -21.29 -6.53
N GLU A 4 0.37 -20.69 -5.35
CA GLU A 4 -0.80 -20.33 -4.57
C GLU A 4 -1.57 -19.20 -5.24
N LYS A 5 -2.90 -19.30 -5.15
CA LYS A 5 -3.78 -18.31 -5.77
C LYS A 5 -3.90 -17.08 -4.90
N ILE A 6 -3.65 -15.91 -5.50
CA ILE A 6 -3.77 -14.62 -4.82
C ILE A 6 -5.20 -14.12 -4.96
N ARG A 7 -5.81 -13.74 -3.84
CA ARG A 7 -7.13 -13.13 -3.80
C ARG A 7 -6.99 -11.66 -3.43
N PHE A 8 -7.59 -10.78 -4.22
CA PHE A 8 -7.62 -9.34 -3.93
C PHE A 8 -8.98 -8.96 -3.36
N GLU A 9 -8.97 -8.13 -2.32
CA GLU A 9 -10.20 -7.66 -1.67
C GLU A 9 -10.13 -6.16 -1.44
N MET A 10 -11.30 -5.53 -1.34
CA MET A 10 -11.42 -4.10 -1.12
C MET A 10 -12.16 -3.85 0.19
N ASP A 11 -11.57 -3.00 1.03
CA ASP A 11 -12.15 -2.57 2.32
C ASP A 11 -12.52 -3.73 3.26
N THR A 12 -11.87 -4.88 3.09
CA THR A 12 -11.97 -5.98 4.02
C THR A 12 -11.25 -5.60 5.31
N THR A 13 -11.86 -5.95 6.43
CA THR A 13 -11.28 -5.66 7.74
C THR A 13 -9.92 -6.33 7.91
N VAL A 14 -8.91 -5.53 8.25
CA VAL A 14 -7.57 -5.98 8.57
C VAL A 14 -7.30 -5.65 10.03
N THR A 15 -6.79 -6.63 10.79
CA THR A 15 -6.43 -6.36 12.18
C THR A 15 -5.07 -5.68 12.26
N ALA A 16 -4.83 -4.95 13.35
CA ALA A 16 -3.53 -4.34 13.58
C ALA A 16 -2.41 -5.40 13.62
N GLU A 17 -2.69 -6.58 14.15
CA GLU A 17 -1.74 -7.69 14.21
C GLU A 17 -1.40 -8.20 12.81
N GLN A 18 -2.40 -8.37 11.95
CA GLN A 18 -2.17 -8.79 10.55
C GLN A 18 -1.32 -7.76 9.82
N LEU A 19 -1.63 -6.48 10.00
CA LEU A 19 -0.88 -5.41 9.36
C LEU A 19 0.56 -5.34 9.87
N ALA A 20 0.76 -5.51 11.18
CA ALA A 20 2.09 -5.54 11.79
C ALA A 20 2.96 -6.65 11.20
N ILE A 21 2.41 -7.84 11.05
CA ILE A 21 3.12 -8.98 10.48
C ILE A 21 3.48 -8.69 9.02
N LEU A 22 2.54 -8.16 8.24
CA LEU A 22 2.80 -7.82 6.85
C LEU A 22 3.90 -6.75 6.72
N PHE A 23 3.83 -5.68 7.51
CA PHE A 23 4.83 -4.62 7.46
C PHE A 23 6.22 -5.18 7.79
N LYS A 24 6.31 -6.01 8.82
CA LYS A 24 7.57 -6.64 9.20
C LYS A 24 8.10 -7.52 8.07
N ASN A 25 7.25 -8.33 7.47
CA ASN A 25 7.64 -9.27 6.41
C ASN A 25 7.91 -8.60 5.07
N SER A 26 7.39 -7.40 4.86
CA SER A 26 7.61 -6.64 3.61
C SER A 26 8.90 -5.85 3.62
N GLY A 27 9.41 -5.52 4.80
CA GLY A 27 10.59 -4.67 4.95
C GLY A 27 10.32 -3.17 4.86
N ILE A 28 9.06 -2.76 4.77
CA ILE A 28 8.69 -1.35 4.75
C ILE A 28 8.95 -0.71 6.13
N ARG A 29 9.35 0.56 6.13
CA ARG A 29 9.56 1.28 7.39
C ARG A 29 8.21 1.77 7.93
N ARG A 30 7.71 1.06 8.94
CA ARG A 30 6.45 1.39 9.61
C ARG A 30 6.56 0.98 11.07
N PRO A 31 5.77 1.61 11.97
CA PRO A 31 5.83 1.30 13.41
C PRO A 31 5.07 0.01 13.73
N PHE A 32 5.55 -1.12 13.22
CA PHE A 32 4.83 -2.39 13.32
C PHE A 32 4.76 -2.94 14.75
N ASP A 33 5.53 -2.38 15.68
CA ASP A 33 5.48 -2.73 17.09
C ASP A 33 4.50 -1.86 17.90
N ASP A 34 3.86 -0.88 17.25
CA ASP A 34 2.88 0.01 17.87
C ASP A 34 1.48 -0.30 17.34
N LEU A 35 0.83 -1.30 17.91
CA LEU A 35 -0.46 -1.78 17.42
C LEU A 35 -1.56 -0.74 17.51
N ALA A 36 -1.55 0.10 18.55
CA ALA A 36 -2.53 1.17 18.68
C ALA A 36 -2.41 2.19 17.54
N ARG A 37 -1.19 2.50 17.13
CA ARG A 37 -0.94 3.40 15.99
C ARG A 37 -1.38 2.77 14.68
N LEU A 38 -1.08 1.49 14.47
CA LEU A 38 -1.53 0.77 13.27
C LEU A 38 -3.05 0.73 13.20
N GLN A 39 -3.72 0.50 14.31
CA GLN A 39 -5.18 0.49 14.33
C GLN A 39 -5.75 1.84 13.92
N LYS A 40 -5.15 2.93 14.39
CA LYS A 40 -5.55 4.28 14.00
C LYS A 40 -5.37 4.51 12.50
N MET A 41 -4.28 4.01 11.93
CA MET A 41 -4.02 4.08 10.49
C MET A 41 -5.09 3.32 9.71
N ILE A 42 -5.45 2.14 10.15
CA ILE A 42 -6.51 1.32 9.53
C ILE A 42 -7.85 2.04 9.59
N ASP A 43 -8.21 2.55 10.76
CA ASP A 43 -9.51 3.16 11.00
C ASP A 43 -9.73 4.44 10.19
N ASN A 44 -8.66 5.13 9.81
CA ASN A 44 -8.74 6.41 9.12
C ASN A 44 -8.35 6.33 7.64
N ALA A 45 -8.13 5.15 7.11
CA ALA A 45 -7.91 4.98 5.68
C ALA A 45 -9.23 5.11 4.93
N ASP A 46 -9.18 5.72 3.75
CA ASP A 46 -10.37 5.88 2.89
C ASP A 46 -10.52 4.72 1.91
N LEU A 47 -9.41 4.15 1.47
CA LEU A 47 -9.41 3.03 0.53
C LEU A 47 -8.29 2.07 0.89
N THR A 48 -8.66 0.81 1.08
CA THR A 48 -7.70 -0.25 1.37
C THR A 48 -7.94 -1.42 0.44
N ILE A 49 -6.95 -1.72 -0.39
CA ILE A 49 -6.94 -2.91 -1.24
C ILE A 49 -5.96 -3.90 -0.62
N THR A 50 -6.38 -5.15 -0.50
CA THR A 50 -5.58 -6.19 0.15
C THR A 50 -5.38 -7.38 -0.77
N ALA A 51 -4.29 -8.09 -0.56
CA ALA A 51 -3.98 -9.33 -1.27
C ALA A 51 -3.80 -10.45 -0.24
N TRP A 52 -4.40 -11.59 -0.51
CA TRP A 52 -4.46 -12.70 0.43
C TRP A 52 -4.08 -14.01 -0.25
N VAL A 53 -3.40 -14.86 0.50
CA VAL A 53 -3.24 -16.27 0.18
C VAL A 53 -3.92 -17.02 1.32
N GLU A 54 -5.06 -17.65 1.02
CA GLU A 54 -5.93 -18.24 2.03
C GLU A 54 -6.25 -17.16 3.09
N ASP A 55 -5.92 -17.39 4.36
CA ASP A 55 -6.19 -16.43 5.43
C ASP A 55 -5.00 -15.50 5.73
N LYS A 56 -3.93 -15.61 4.96
CA LYS A 56 -2.72 -14.80 5.18
C LYS A 56 -2.76 -13.53 4.34
N LEU A 57 -2.60 -12.39 5.00
CA LEU A 57 -2.45 -11.09 4.33
C LEU A 57 -1.04 -11.00 3.77
N VAL A 58 -0.92 -10.90 2.44
CA VAL A 58 0.39 -10.87 1.77
C VAL A 58 0.66 -9.55 1.07
N GLY A 59 -0.32 -8.67 0.95
CA GLY A 59 -0.13 -7.35 0.35
C GLY A 59 -1.20 -6.36 0.75
N ILE A 60 -0.85 -5.08 0.72
CA ILE A 60 -1.79 -4.00 1.03
C ILE A 60 -1.41 -2.73 0.27
N ALA A 61 -2.44 -2.03 -0.22
CA ALA A 61 -2.36 -0.64 -0.68
C ALA A 61 -3.36 0.15 0.14
N ARG A 62 -2.86 1.02 1.02
CA ARG A 62 -3.70 1.81 1.92
C ARG A 62 -3.59 3.29 1.55
N SER A 63 -4.73 3.91 1.26
CA SER A 63 -4.79 5.27 0.74
C SER A 63 -5.72 6.18 1.54
N VAL A 64 -5.39 7.48 1.50
CA VAL A 64 -6.25 8.56 1.99
C VAL A 64 -6.64 9.40 0.77
N THR A 65 -7.92 9.63 0.55
CA THR A 65 -8.42 10.27 -0.66
C THR A 65 -9.69 11.06 -0.39
N ASP A 66 -9.88 12.14 -1.16
CA ASP A 66 -11.14 12.89 -1.17
C ASP A 66 -12.14 12.37 -2.22
N TRP A 67 -11.76 11.35 -2.98
CA TRP A 67 -12.56 10.73 -4.05
C TRP A 67 -12.90 11.68 -5.21
N SER A 68 -12.26 12.84 -5.28
CA SER A 68 -12.59 13.86 -6.24
C SER A 68 -11.39 14.45 -6.97
N TYR A 69 -10.27 14.59 -6.27
CA TYR A 69 -9.13 15.30 -6.84
C TYR A 69 -7.79 14.64 -6.52
N CYS A 70 -7.62 14.12 -5.31
CA CYS A 70 -6.32 13.60 -4.86
C CYS A 70 -6.46 12.31 -4.08
N CYS A 71 -5.43 11.46 -4.19
CA CYS A 71 -5.30 10.23 -3.43
C CYS A 71 -3.82 10.06 -3.05
N TYR A 72 -3.56 9.92 -1.76
CA TYR A 72 -2.23 9.60 -1.28
C TYR A 72 -2.17 8.12 -0.92
N LEU A 73 -1.40 7.36 -1.71
CA LEU A 73 -1.09 5.97 -1.41
C LEU A 73 0.01 5.94 -0.36
N SER A 74 -0.39 5.84 0.89
CA SER A 74 0.52 5.95 2.02
C SER A 74 1.35 4.69 2.24
N ASP A 75 0.72 3.52 2.11
CA ASP A 75 1.39 2.24 2.29
C ASP A 75 1.17 1.36 1.08
N LEU A 76 2.24 0.92 0.47
CA LEU A 76 2.24 -0.18 -0.49
C LEU A 76 3.24 -1.20 0.03
N ALA A 77 2.74 -2.31 0.53
CA ALA A 77 3.58 -3.33 1.14
C ALA A 77 3.21 -4.70 0.62
N VAL A 78 4.21 -5.50 0.26
CA VAL A 78 4.04 -6.89 -0.18
C VAL A 78 5.04 -7.75 0.59
N ASP A 79 4.57 -8.86 1.14
CA ASP A 79 5.41 -9.83 1.83
C ASP A 79 6.56 -10.25 0.89
N LYS A 80 7.79 -10.28 1.40
CA LYS A 80 8.98 -10.57 0.60
C LYS A 80 8.91 -11.89 -0.15
N GLU A 81 8.23 -12.88 0.41
CA GLU A 81 8.05 -14.16 -0.26
C GLU A 81 7.16 -14.08 -1.49
N TYR A 82 6.41 -12.98 -1.66
CA TYR A 82 5.43 -12.81 -2.73
C TYR A 82 5.75 -11.62 -3.64
N GLN A 83 6.87 -10.94 -3.46
CA GLN A 83 7.16 -9.68 -4.17
C GLN A 83 7.36 -9.82 -5.68
N LYS A 84 7.75 -10.98 -6.16
CA LYS A 84 8.02 -11.18 -7.59
C LYS A 84 6.80 -11.58 -8.42
N GLY A 85 5.64 -11.66 -7.79
CA GLY A 85 4.42 -12.14 -8.44
C GLY A 85 3.52 -11.06 -9.04
N GLY A 86 3.95 -9.79 -9.08
CA GLY A 86 3.14 -8.71 -9.64
C GLY A 86 2.04 -8.20 -8.72
N ILE A 87 2.06 -8.57 -7.45
CA ILE A 87 1.03 -8.16 -6.48
C ILE A 87 1.02 -6.65 -6.29
N GLY A 88 2.19 -6.03 -6.13
CA GLY A 88 2.28 -4.57 -5.95
C GLY A 88 1.68 -3.82 -7.12
N LYS A 89 1.98 -4.23 -8.34
CA LYS A 89 1.42 -3.63 -9.54
C LYS A 89 -0.10 -3.80 -9.59
N ALA A 90 -0.60 -4.98 -9.26
CA ALA A 90 -2.04 -5.25 -9.22
C ALA A 90 -2.75 -4.39 -8.18
N LEU A 91 -2.16 -4.23 -6.99
CA LEU A 91 -2.71 -3.38 -5.95
C LEU A 91 -2.83 -1.92 -6.42
N ILE A 92 -1.82 -1.42 -7.12
CA ILE A 92 -1.83 -0.06 -7.68
C ILE A 92 -2.91 0.06 -8.75
N GLN A 93 -3.03 -0.91 -9.66
CA GLN A 93 -4.03 -0.90 -10.71
C GLN A 93 -5.45 -0.89 -10.13
N LEU A 94 -5.71 -1.70 -9.12
CA LEU A 94 -7.01 -1.73 -8.45
C LEU A 94 -7.31 -0.40 -7.75
N THR A 95 -6.30 0.22 -7.14
CA THR A 95 -6.44 1.54 -6.54
C THR A 95 -6.82 2.57 -7.60
N GLN A 96 -6.12 2.59 -8.74
CA GLN A 96 -6.40 3.51 -9.85
C GLN A 96 -7.81 3.33 -10.40
N GLU A 97 -8.24 2.10 -10.59
CA GLU A 97 -9.58 1.80 -11.07
C GLU A 97 -10.65 2.34 -10.12
N LYS A 98 -10.40 2.22 -8.83
CA LYS A 98 -11.38 2.65 -7.83
C LYS A 98 -11.47 4.16 -7.69
N ILE A 99 -10.34 4.87 -7.72
CA ILE A 99 -10.36 6.34 -7.58
C ILE A 99 -10.79 7.05 -8.86
N GLY A 100 -10.55 6.46 -10.03
CA GLY A 100 -11.00 7.00 -11.31
C GLY A 100 -10.10 8.09 -11.91
N ASP A 101 -10.52 8.60 -13.04
CA ASP A 101 -9.70 9.48 -13.89
C ASP A 101 -9.56 10.92 -13.36
N GLU A 102 -10.43 11.34 -12.47
CA GLU A 102 -10.41 12.71 -11.95
C GLU A 102 -9.47 12.88 -10.76
N VAL A 103 -8.90 11.78 -10.26
CA VAL A 103 -8.11 11.76 -9.02
C VAL A 103 -6.65 11.43 -9.33
N ALA A 104 -5.75 12.31 -8.91
CA ALA A 104 -4.32 12.05 -9.01
C ALA A 104 -3.88 11.08 -7.93
N LEU A 105 -3.06 10.10 -8.29
CA LEU A 105 -2.49 9.14 -7.35
C LEU A 105 -1.05 9.53 -7.05
N LEU A 106 -0.78 9.87 -5.78
CA LEU A 106 0.54 10.31 -5.31
C LEU A 106 1.08 9.28 -4.32
N LEU A 107 2.38 9.02 -4.40
CA LEU A 107 3.07 8.24 -3.37
C LEU A 107 4.47 8.80 -3.14
N LEU A 108 5.06 8.44 -2.02
CA LEU A 108 6.45 8.75 -1.70
C LEU A 108 7.21 7.43 -1.70
N ALA A 109 8.13 7.27 -2.65
CA ALA A 109 8.87 6.02 -2.80
C ALA A 109 10.04 5.95 -1.81
N SER A 110 10.28 4.75 -1.28
CA SER A 110 11.51 4.52 -0.53
C SER A 110 12.71 4.59 -1.48
N PRO A 111 13.93 4.90 -0.97
CA PRO A 111 15.10 5.03 -1.86
C PRO A 111 15.36 3.83 -2.74
N ILE A 112 15.13 2.61 -2.24
CA ILE A 112 15.38 1.39 -3.01
C ILE A 112 14.29 1.12 -4.05
N ALA A 113 13.14 1.79 -3.97
CA ALA A 113 12.02 1.58 -4.87
C ALA A 113 11.83 2.73 -5.86
N MET A 114 12.70 3.75 -5.84
CA MET A 114 12.51 4.94 -6.68
C MET A 114 12.49 4.62 -8.17
N ASP A 115 13.29 3.65 -8.62
CA ASP A 115 13.36 3.30 -10.03
C ASP A 115 12.22 2.39 -10.48
N TYR A 116 11.49 1.81 -9.55
CA TYR A 116 10.39 0.90 -9.85
C TYR A 116 9.17 1.62 -10.42
N TYR A 117 8.78 2.74 -9.80
CA TYR A 117 7.51 3.39 -10.10
C TYR A 117 7.43 3.96 -11.52
N PRO A 118 8.48 4.56 -12.10
CA PRO A 118 8.41 4.97 -13.50
C PRO A 118 8.12 3.83 -14.47
N HIS A 119 8.58 2.62 -14.18
CA HIS A 119 8.35 1.44 -15.03
C HIS A 119 6.88 1.01 -15.05
N ILE A 120 6.09 1.42 -14.07
CA ILE A 120 4.68 1.04 -13.98
C ILE A 120 3.73 2.21 -14.17
N GLY A 121 4.23 3.30 -14.75
CA GLY A 121 3.38 4.40 -15.19
C GLY A 121 3.35 5.64 -14.32
N PHE A 122 4.16 5.71 -13.28
CA PHE A 122 4.24 6.92 -12.45
C PHE A 122 5.22 7.92 -13.04
N ASP A 123 4.84 9.20 -13.04
CA ASP A 123 5.74 10.29 -13.33
C ASP A 123 6.39 10.79 -12.04
N LYS A 124 7.71 10.95 -12.07
CA LYS A 124 8.42 11.50 -10.93
C LYS A 124 8.09 13.00 -10.80
N VAL A 125 7.70 13.44 -9.61
CA VAL A 125 7.46 14.86 -9.37
C VAL A 125 8.68 15.48 -8.67
N GLU A 126 9.03 16.70 -9.06
CA GLU A 126 10.19 17.40 -8.50
C GLU A 126 9.79 18.62 -7.68
N ASN A 127 8.48 18.86 -7.55
CA ASN A 127 7.93 20.00 -6.83
C ASN A 127 7.24 19.60 -5.51
N GLY A 128 7.57 18.42 -4.99
CA GLY A 128 7.01 17.95 -3.73
C GLY A 128 7.82 18.42 -2.53
N TYR A 129 7.13 18.78 -1.45
CA TYR A 129 7.71 19.20 -0.19
C TYR A 129 7.08 18.43 0.95
N ILE A 130 7.84 18.20 2.00
CA ILE A 130 7.35 17.47 3.17
C ILE A 130 7.86 18.12 4.44
N ILE A 131 7.00 18.19 5.46
CA ILE A 131 7.41 18.43 6.83
C ILE A 131 7.40 17.07 7.50
N PRO A 132 8.56 16.48 7.79
CA PRO A 132 8.60 15.10 8.29
C PRO A 132 8.07 14.98 9.71
N ARG A 133 7.60 13.78 10.04
CA ARG A 133 7.24 13.45 11.41
C ARG A 133 8.46 13.60 12.32
N LYS A 134 8.20 13.93 13.59
CA LYS A 134 9.25 13.98 14.62
C LYS A 134 9.38 12.66 15.38
N LYS A 135 8.34 11.84 15.32
CA LYS A 135 8.32 10.52 16.02
C LYS A 135 7.70 9.44 15.18
#